data_44999c9718a2d9db0d20d8560e94e69a
#
_entry.id   44999c9718a2d9db0d20d8560e94e69a
#
_cell.length_a   1.000
_cell.length_b   1.000
_cell.length_c   1.000
_cell.angle_alpha   90.00
_cell.angle_beta   90.00
_cell.angle_gamma   90.00
#
_symmetry.space_group_name_H-M   'P 1'
#
loop_
_entity.id
_entity.type
_entity.pdbx_description
1 polymer ?
#
loop_
_entity_poly.entity_id
_entity_poly.type
_entity_poly.pdbx_seq_one_letter_code
_entity_poly.pdbx_strand_id
1 'polypeptide(L)' 'MRLIRLPQVKDMTGLGRSSVYKLMAENSFPKPVTLIGRASAWVESEVIEWIEERVAERGSPS' A
#
# COMPACT_ATOMS: atom_id res chain seq x y z
N MET A 1 -8.34 14.00 -0.45
CA MET A 1 -7.52 12.90 0.12
C MET A 1 -8.42 11.89 0.80
N ARG A 2 -8.19 10.64 0.53
CA ARG A 2 -8.97 9.56 1.16
C ARG A 2 -8.03 8.61 1.89
N LEU A 3 -8.42 8.21 3.09
CA LEU A 3 -7.68 7.23 3.88
C LEU A 3 -8.40 5.89 3.83
N ILE A 4 -7.64 4.83 3.69
CA ILE A 4 -8.18 3.46 3.63
C ILE A 4 -7.50 2.61 4.70
N ARG A 5 -8.20 1.56 5.10
CA ARG A 5 -7.71 0.67 6.15
C ARG A 5 -7.09 -0.58 5.53
N LEU A 6 -6.45 -1.38 6.36
CA LEU A 6 -5.75 -2.57 5.90
C LEU A 6 -6.60 -3.52 5.03
N PRO A 7 -7.85 -3.82 5.38
CA PRO A 7 -8.64 -4.70 4.50
C PRO A 7 -8.77 -4.17 3.08
N GLN A 8 -8.91 -2.85 2.94
CA GLN A 8 -9.00 -2.23 1.63
C GLN A 8 -7.66 -2.27 0.90
N VAL A 9 -6.56 -2.04 1.62
CA VAL A 9 -5.22 -2.14 1.04
C VAL A 9 -4.99 -3.55 0.50
N LYS A 10 -5.34 -4.55 1.28
CA LYS A 10 -5.20 -5.95 0.87
C LYS A 10 -6.03 -6.25 -0.37
N ASP A 11 -7.26 -5.73 -0.40
CA ASP A 11 -8.16 -5.93 -1.53
C ASP A 11 -7.61 -5.27 -2.80
N MET A 12 -7.12 -4.05 -2.68
CA MET A 12 -6.61 -3.29 -3.82
C MET A 12 -5.33 -3.88 -4.39
N THR A 13 -4.45 -4.38 -3.52
CA THR A 13 -3.13 -4.87 -3.96
C THR A 13 -3.11 -6.37 -4.18
N GLY A 14 -4.05 -7.09 -3.60
CA GLY A 14 -4.03 -8.56 -3.65
C GLY A 14 -2.98 -9.17 -2.72
N LEU A 15 -2.32 -8.36 -1.91
CA LEU A 15 -1.30 -8.86 -1.00
C LEU A 15 -1.92 -9.28 0.33
N GLY A 16 -1.27 -10.23 1.00
CA GLY A 16 -1.65 -10.60 2.35
C GLY A 16 -1.08 -9.61 3.35
N ARG A 17 -1.58 -9.68 4.58
CA ARG A 17 -1.13 -8.79 5.65
C ARG A 17 0.38 -8.85 5.86
N SER A 18 0.93 -10.07 5.91
CA SER A 18 2.36 -10.25 6.13
C SER A 18 3.19 -9.61 5.03
N SER A 19 2.73 -9.72 3.78
CA SER A 19 3.44 -9.13 2.65
C SER A 19 3.43 -7.60 2.73
N VAL A 20 2.30 -7.01 3.11
CA VAL A 20 2.20 -5.56 3.26
C VAL A 20 3.19 -5.08 4.32
N TYR A 21 3.20 -5.71 5.48
CA TYR A 21 4.11 -5.28 6.56
C TYR A 21 5.57 -5.53 6.21
N LYS A 22 5.86 -6.62 5.52
CA LYS A 22 7.22 -6.88 5.07
C LYS A 22 7.72 -5.80 4.13
N LEU A 23 6.88 -5.41 3.16
CA LEU A 23 7.24 -4.36 2.21
C LEU A 23 7.42 -3.02 2.91
N MET A 24 6.61 -2.72 3.91
CA MET A 24 6.77 -1.50 4.69
C MET A 24 8.11 -1.49 5.43
N ALA A 25 8.49 -2.62 6.00
CA ALA A 25 9.77 -2.74 6.70
C ALA A 25 10.95 -2.55 5.76
N GLU A 26 10.78 -2.89 4.49
CA GLU A 26 11.81 -2.72 3.47
C GLU A 26 11.76 -1.34 2.79
N ASN A 27 10.86 -0.48 3.25
CA ASN A 27 10.61 0.84 2.65
C ASN A 27 10.15 0.72 1.19
N SER A 28 9.48 -0.38 0.86
CA SER A 28 9.01 -0.65 -0.51
C SER A 28 7.50 -0.51 -0.65
N PHE A 29 6.83 0.02 0.36
CA PHE A 29 5.39 0.23 0.35
C PHE A 29 5.08 1.50 1.14
N PRO A 30 4.03 2.25 0.77
CA PRO A 30 3.67 3.47 1.50
C PRO A 30 3.40 3.17 2.97
N LYS A 31 3.87 4.04 3.84
CA LYS A 31 3.67 3.87 5.27
C LYS A 31 2.32 4.41 5.69
N PRO A 32 1.68 3.78 6.67
CA PRO A 32 0.38 4.25 7.12
C PRO A 32 0.50 5.50 7.97
N VAL A 33 -0.61 6.21 8.06
CA VAL A 33 -0.79 7.32 8.99
C VAL A 33 -1.41 6.75 10.25
N THR A 34 -0.89 7.11 11.40
CA THR A 34 -1.49 6.71 12.66
C THR A 34 -2.59 7.70 13.00
N LEU A 35 -3.78 7.19 13.18
CA LEU A 35 -4.93 8.00 13.56
C LEU A 35 -5.00 8.11 15.08
N ILE A 36 -6.08 7.60 15.69
CA ILE A 36 -6.21 7.63 17.14
C ILE A 36 -5.81 6.28 17.71
N GLY A 37 -4.99 6.29 18.76
CA GLY A 37 -4.53 5.06 19.37
C GLY A 37 -3.66 4.26 18.43
N ARG A 38 -4.08 3.04 18.13
CA ARG A 38 -3.34 2.14 17.23
C ARG A 38 -3.96 2.05 15.84
N ALA A 39 -4.94 2.88 15.57
CA ALA A 39 -5.60 2.84 14.28
C ALA A 39 -4.68 3.40 13.21
N SER A 40 -4.42 2.62 12.20
CA SER A 40 -3.58 3.01 11.07
C SER A 40 -4.40 3.03 9.79
N ALA A 41 -4.09 3.97 8.92
CA ALA A 41 -4.74 4.08 7.63
C ALA A 41 -3.71 4.53 6.60
N TRP A 42 -3.95 4.18 5.36
CA TRP A 42 -3.07 4.56 4.25
C TRP A 42 -3.74 5.62 3.42
N VAL A 43 -2.95 6.53 2.86
CA VAL A 43 -3.46 7.49 1.89
C VAL A 43 -3.75 6.73 0.61
N GLU A 44 -5.00 6.74 0.18
CA GLU A 44 -5.43 5.96 -0.99
C GLU A 44 -4.61 6.28 -2.24
N SER A 45 -4.35 7.56 -2.49
CA SER A 45 -3.60 7.95 -3.67
C SER A 45 -2.19 7.38 -3.67
N GLU A 46 -1.57 7.25 -2.50
CA GLU A 46 -0.23 6.66 -2.40
C GLU A 46 -0.26 5.18 -2.74
N VAL A 47 -1.29 4.48 -2.29
CA VAL A 47 -1.44 3.06 -2.59
C VAL A 47 -1.69 2.88 -4.09
N ILE A 48 -2.52 3.72 -4.68
CA ILE A 48 -2.79 3.68 -6.12
C ILE A 48 -1.50 3.92 -6.91
N GLU A 49 -0.72 4.93 -6.53
CA GLU A 49 0.54 5.22 -7.20
C GLU A 49 1.51 4.04 -7.11
N TRP A 50 1.57 3.40 -5.95
CA TRP A 50 2.40 2.23 -5.77
C TRP A 50 1.99 1.09 -6.72
N ILE A 51 0.67 0.88 -6.83
CA ILE A 51 0.14 -0.15 -7.74
C ILE A 51 0.50 0.20 -9.18
N GLU A 52 0.33 1.45 -9.56
CA GLU A 52 0.63 1.90 -10.92
C GLU A 52 2.11 1.71 -11.25
N GLU A 53 2.99 1.95 -10.30
CA GLU A 53 4.42 1.71 -10.50
C GLU A 53 4.71 0.23 -10.73
N ARG A 54 4.04 -0.65 -9.99
CA ARG A 54 4.21 -2.09 -10.18
C ARG A 54 3.69 -2.52 -11.54
N VAL A 55 2.56 -1.97 -11.97
CA VAL A 55 2.00 -2.26 -13.28
C VAL A 55 2.95 -1.78 -14.38
N ALA A 56 3.50 -0.60 -14.22
CA ALA A 56 4.43 -0.04 -15.18
C ALA A 56 5.69 -0.90 -15.32
N GLU A 57 6.21 -1.40 -14.21
CA GLU A 57 7.37 -2.28 -14.23
C GLU A 57 7.11 -3.55 -15.03
N ARG A 58 5.91 -4.11 -14.87
CA ARG A 58 5.52 -5.30 -15.61
C ARG A 58 5.41 -5.02 -17.10
N GLY A 59 4.88 -3.85 -17.47
CA GLY A 59 4.66 -3.48 -18.85
C GLY A 59 5.89 -2.89 -19.50
N SER A 60 6.98 -2.71 -18.77
CA SER A 60 8.19 -2.11 -19.31
C SER A 60 8.86 -3.08 -20.26
N PRO A 61 9.09 -2.69 -21.52
CA PRO A 61 9.85 -3.54 -22.42
C PRO A 61 11.28 -3.57 -21.91
N SER A 62 11.72 -4.70 -21.63
CA SER A 62 13.08 -4.88 -21.16
C SER A 62 14.05 -4.99 -22.33
#